data_198e6b81ce195a27bca3dda19ce8359c
#
_entry.id   198e6b81ce195a27bca3dda19ce8359c
#
_cell.length_a   1.000
_cell.length_b   1.000
_cell.length_c   1.000
_cell.angle_alpha   90.00
_cell.angle_beta   90.00
_cell.angle_gamma   90.00
#
_symmetry.space_group_name_H-M   'P 1'
#
loop_
_entity.id
_entity.type
_entity.pdbx_description
1 polymer ?
#
loop_
_entity_poly.entity_id
_entity_poly.type
_entity_poly.pdbx_seq_one_letter_code
_entity_poly.pdbx_strand_id
1 'polypeptide(L)'
;MITFNNTKTIYDLVKRVGTEFENQVFVRYEKDDTIYEKGYGTYTLDTMAVAAYTERQNRKFGHPIHAALLGKCGYEYLTVLLGVPCAGGITYPADIQLNNETLVENFEKADIDILFYDRDFISQVQYLKENCPCIKKYICLQSVKNVRTVPQ
;
A
#
# COMPACT_ATOMS: atom_id res chain seq x y z
N MET A 1 -7.93 12.80 -24.48
CA MET A 1 -6.59 13.21 -23.94
C MET A 1 -6.80 13.69 -22.51
N ILE A 2 -6.16 13.05 -21.52
CA ILE A 2 -6.21 13.53 -20.13
C ILE A 2 -5.40 14.81 -20.05
N THR A 3 -6.06 15.92 -19.69
CA THR A 3 -5.35 17.14 -19.31
C THR A 3 -5.17 17.13 -17.80
N PHE A 4 -3.93 17.15 -17.32
CA PHE A 4 -3.61 17.13 -15.90
C PHE A 4 -3.81 18.46 -15.18
N ASN A 5 -4.37 19.47 -15.85
CA ASN A 5 -4.44 20.84 -15.38
C ASN A 5 -5.17 21.04 -14.03
N ASN A 6 -6.00 20.09 -13.60
CA ASN A 6 -6.72 20.15 -12.32
C ASN A 6 -6.34 18.99 -11.36
N THR A 7 -5.30 18.23 -11.67
CA THR A 7 -4.83 17.14 -10.82
C THR A 7 -3.68 17.67 -9.95
N LYS A 8 -3.95 17.90 -8.67
CA LYS A 8 -2.99 18.48 -7.72
C LYS A 8 -2.41 17.45 -6.75
N THR A 9 -3.13 16.34 -6.55
CA THR A 9 -2.78 15.32 -5.57
C THR A 9 -2.86 13.92 -6.20
N ILE A 10 -2.25 12.94 -5.53
CA ILE A 10 -2.38 11.52 -5.89
C ILE A 10 -3.85 11.09 -5.79
N TYR A 11 -4.58 11.59 -4.80
CA TYR A 11 -6.01 11.35 -4.66
C TYR A 11 -6.80 11.79 -5.89
N ASP A 12 -6.57 13.02 -6.38
CA ASP A 12 -7.23 13.53 -7.58
C ASP A 12 -6.92 12.67 -8.80
N LEU A 13 -5.64 12.26 -8.95
CA LEU A 13 -5.20 11.40 -10.05
C LEU A 13 -5.94 10.05 -10.03
N VAL A 14 -5.92 9.36 -8.90
CA VAL A 14 -6.54 8.04 -8.74
C VAL A 14 -8.04 8.10 -9.01
N LYS A 15 -8.73 9.07 -8.45
CA LYS A 15 -10.18 9.26 -8.70
C LYS A 15 -10.47 9.54 -10.16
N ARG A 16 -9.69 10.39 -10.78
CA ARG A 16 -9.90 10.79 -12.17
C ARG A 16 -9.71 9.63 -13.14
N VAL A 17 -8.60 8.90 -13.04
CA VAL A 17 -8.36 7.74 -13.92
C VAL A 17 -9.41 6.65 -13.69
N GLY A 18 -9.85 6.46 -12.45
CA GLY A 18 -10.93 5.53 -12.12
C GLY A 18 -12.27 5.87 -12.74
N THR A 19 -12.57 7.16 -12.94
CA THR A 19 -13.80 7.62 -13.61
C THR A 19 -13.64 7.58 -15.14
N GLU A 20 -12.54 8.13 -15.67
CA GLU A 20 -12.35 8.27 -17.12
C GLU A 20 -12.09 6.92 -17.82
N PHE A 21 -11.45 5.97 -17.11
CA PHE A 21 -11.05 4.66 -17.65
C PHE A 21 -11.68 3.48 -16.91
N GLU A 22 -12.79 3.69 -16.23
CA GLU A 22 -13.44 2.74 -15.33
C GLU A 22 -13.43 1.29 -15.83
N ASN A 23 -13.80 1.09 -17.10
CA ASN A 23 -13.96 -0.22 -17.74
C ASN A 23 -12.69 -0.69 -18.47
N GLN A 24 -11.60 0.07 -18.44
CA GLN A 24 -10.35 -0.35 -19.07
C GLN A 24 -9.49 -1.15 -18.10
N VAL A 25 -8.70 -2.08 -18.65
CA VAL A 25 -7.74 -2.87 -17.88
C VAL A 25 -6.62 -1.96 -17.38
N PHE A 26 -6.43 -1.92 -16.06
CA PHE A 26 -5.31 -1.24 -15.41
C PHE A 26 -4.09 -2.14 -15.33
N VAL A 27 -4.28 -3.38 -14.87
CA VAL A 27 -3.20 -4.34 -14.70
C VAL A 27 -3.63 -5.75 -15.11
N ARG A 28 -2.71 -6.45 -15.72
CA ARG A 28 -2.82 -7.87 -16.03
C ARG A 28 -1.65 -8.60 -15.40
N TYR A 29 -1.91 -9.68 -14.69
CA TYR A 29 -0.90 -10.48 -14.04
C TYR A 29 -1.25 -11.96 -14.05
N GLU A 30 -0.24 -12.81 -14.02
CA GLU A 30 -0.37 -14.25 -13.95
C GLU A 30 -0.17 -14.73 -12.51
N LYS A 31 -1.04 -15.64 -12.09
CA LYS A 31 -0.94 -16.34 -10.82
C LYS A 31 -1.51 -17.75 -10.97
N ASP A 32 -0.75 -18.76 -10.55
CA ASP A 32 -1.15 -20.17 -10.62
C ASP A 32 -1.62 -20.57 -12.04
N ASP A 33 -0.81 -20.24 -13.05
CA ASP A 33 -1.08 -20.46 -14.49
C ASP A 33 -2.40 -19.81 -15.01
N THR A 34 -2.95 -18.88 -14.24
CA THR A 34 -4.18 -18.17 -14.59
C THR A 34 -3.89 -16.67 -14.74
N ILE A 35 -4.40 -16.09 -15.84
CA ILE A 35 -4.29 -14.66 -16.10
C ILE A 35 -5.45 -13.94 -15.40
N TYR A 36 -5.11 -12.96 -14.59
CA TYR A 36 -6.04 -12.07 -13.93
C TYR A 36 -5.94 -10.66 -14.48
N GLU A 37 -7.07 -10.00 -14.60
CA GLU A 37 -7.15 -8.60 -14.97
C GLU A 37 -7.90 -7.80 -13.91
N LYS A 38 -7.45 -6.57 -13.70
CA LYS A 38 -8.12 -5.57 -12.86
C LYS A 38 -8.30 -4.28 -13.63
N GLY A 39 -9.51 -3.76 -13.66
CA GLY A 39 -9.81 -2.48 -14.28
C GLY A 39 -9.45 -1.29 -13.39
N TYR A 40 -9.36 -0.12 -14.00
CA TYR A 40 -9.13 1.15 -13.28
C TYR A 40 -10.20 1.42 -12.23
N GLY A 41 -11.47 1.15 -12.51
CA GLY A 41 -12.56 1.33 -11.55
C GLY A 41 -12.34 0.50 -10.28
N THR A 42 -12.07 -0.80 -10.44
CA THR A 42 -11.79 -1.70 -9.31
C THR A 42 -10.55 -1.27 -8.53
N TYR A 43 -9.47 -0.92 -9.25
CA TYR A 43 -8.23 -0.43 -8.62
C TYR A 43 -8.47 0.84 -7.80
N THR A 44 -9.27 1.78 -8.34
CA THR A 44 -9.63 3.01 -7.63
C THR A 44 -10.39 2.71 -6.35
N LEU A 45 -11.39 1.82 -6.38
CA LEU A 45 -12.14 1.44 -5.18
C LEU A 45 -11.25 0.79 -4.11
N ASP A 46 -10.36 -0.11 -4.51
CA ASP A 46 -9.44 -0.78 -3.58
C ASP A 46 -8.42 0.22 -3.00
N THR A 47 -7.91 1.14 -3.82
CA THR A 47 -7.01 2.22 -3.40
C THR A 47 -7.69 3.18 -2.41
N MET A 48 -8.96 3.54 -2.66
CA MET A 48 -9.74 4.40 -1.75
C MET A 48 -10.03 3.69 -0.41
N ALA A 49 -10.21 2.37 -0.41
CA ALA A 49 -10.35 1.61 0.84
C ALA A 49 -9.06 1.67 1.69
N VAL A 50 -7.89 1.59 1.05
CA VAL A 50 -6.60 1.80 1.74
C VAL A 50 -6.46 3.25 2.23
N ALA A 51 -6.88 4.24 1.43
CA ALA A 51 -6.87 5.64 1.85
C ALA A 51 -7.75 5.87 3.09
N ALA A 52 -8.95 5.30 3.12
CA ALA A 52 -9.83 5.38 4.28
C ALA A 52 -9.24 4.70 5.53
N TYR A 53 -8.56 3.56 5.35
CA TYR A 53 -7.80 2.93 6.43
C TYR A 53 -6.69 3.85 6.93
N THR A 54 -5.89 4.42 6.02
CA THR A 54 -4.80 5.34 6.33
C THR A 54 -5.29 6.56 7.10
N GLU A 55 -6.38 7.17 6.68
CA GLU A 55 -6.98 8.31 7.38
C GLU A 55 -7.33 7.98 8.85
N ARG A 56 -7.91 6.80 9.08
CA ARG A 56 -8.18 6.33 10.46
C ARG A 56 -6.89 6.14 11.26
N GLN A 57 -5.82 5.63 10.63
CA GLN A 57 -4.53 5.49 11.31
C GLN A 57 -3.87 6.85 11.58
N ASN A 58 -3.90 7.79 10.64
CA ASN A 58 -3.41 9.15 10.85
C ASN A 58 -4.04 9.79 12.09
N ARG A 59 -5.37 9.67 12.23
CA ARG A 59 -6.08 10.16 13.42
C ARG A 59 -5.64 9.44 14.71
N LYS A 60 -5.44 8.11 14.65
CA LYS A 60 -5.04 7.31 15.79
C LYS A 60 -3.60 7.60 16.24
N PHE A 61 -2.68 7.79 15.30
CA PHE A 61 -1.28 8.10 15.58
C PHE A 61 -1.06 9.60 15.88
N GLY A 62 -2.00 10.47 15.48
CA GLY A 62 -1.90 11.91 15.66
C GLY A 62 -1.00 12.60 14.64
N HIS A 63 -0.56 11.89 13.60
CA HIS A 63 0.26 12.40 12.49
C HIS A 63 0.03 11.57 11.22
N PRO A 64 0.40 12.08 10.03
CA PRO A 64 0.43 11.27 8.82
C PRO A 64 1.34 10.06 9.00
N ILE A 65 0.80 8.85 8.79
CA ILE A 65 1.58 7.62 8.98
C ILE A 65 2.67 7.47 7.94
N HIS A 66 3.80 6.89 8.35
CA HIS A 66 4.84 6.39 7.47
C HIS A 66 4.66 4.87 7.32
N ALA A 67 4.36 4.44 6.12
CA ALA A 67 4.07 3.05 5.80
C ALA A 67 5.17 2.45 4.93
N ALA A 68 5.87 1.44 5.42
CA ALA A 68 6.79 0.67 4.60
C ALA A 68 6.07 -0.44 3.84
N LEU A 69 6.58 -0.77 2.66
CA LEU A 69 6.15 -1.86 1.81
C LEU A 69 7.32 -2.83 1.60
N LEU A 70 7.22 -4.03 2.15
CA LEU A 70 8.21 -5.10 2.00
C LEU A 70 7.59 -6.27 1.22
N GLY A 71 7.81 -6.30 -0.08
CA GLY A 71 7.19 -7.32 -0.92
C GLY A 71 7.50 -7.16 -2.40
N LYS A 72 7.07 -8.13 -3.17
CA LYS A 72 7.13 -8.09 -4.63
C LYS A 72 6.04 -7.16 -5.17
N CYS A 73 6.33 -6.46 -6.26
CA CYS A 73 5.35 -5.62 -6.93
C CYS A 73 4.21 -6.48 -7.49
N GLY A 74 3.04 -6.35 -6.89
CA GLY A 74 1.80 -7.01 -7.27
C GLY A 74 0.61 -6.08 -7.13
N TYR A 75 -0.59 -6.58 -7.39
CA TYR A 75 -1.81 -5.76 -7.34
C TYR A 75 -2.04 -5.11 -5.97
N GLU A 76 -1.94 -5.90 -4.91
CA GLU A 76 -2.12 -5.43 -3.53
C GLU A 76 -1.04 -4.40 -3.13
N TYR A 77 0.21 -4.63 -3.57
CA TYR A 77 1.31 -3.70 -3.37
C TYR A 77 1.03 -2.34 -4.00
N LEU A 78 0.59 -2.32 -5.29
CA LEU A 78 0.25 -1.10 -6.00
C LEU A 78 -0.92 -0.35 -5.34
N THR A 79 -1.89 -1.09 -4.81
CA THR A 79 -3.04 -0.51 -4.10
C THR A 79 -2.62 0.23 -2.83
N VAL A 80 -1.70 -0.33 -2.05
CA VAL A 80 -1.16 0.32 -0.84
C VAL A 80 -0.22 1.46 -1.21
N LEU A 81 0.63 1.27 -2.23
CA LEU A 81 1.62 2.26 -2.69
C LEU A 81 0.96 3.62 -2.98
N LEU A 82 -0.22 3.63 -3.60
CA LEU A 82 -0.96 4.86 -3.88
C LEU A 82 -2.05 5.18 -2.85
N GLY A 83 -2.61 4.18 -2.18
CA GLY A 83 -3.69 4.38 -1.21
C GLY A 83 -3.24 5.15 0.03
N VAL A 84 -2.05 4.90 0.53
CA VAL A 84 -1.49 5.62 1.69
C VAL A 84 -1.28 7.11 1.37
N PRO A 85 -0.62 7.50 0.27
CA PRO A 85 -0.48 8.91 -0.09
C PRO A 85 -1.80 9.62 -0.44
N CYS A 86 -2.82 8.89 -0.91
CA CYS A 86 -4.15 9.47 -1.14
C CYS A 86 -4.77 10.08 0.14
N ALA A 87 -4.38 9.60 1.31
CA ALA A 87 -4.82 10.13 2.59
C ALA A 87 -3.73 10.94 3.33
N GLY A 88 -2.71 11.38 2.61
CA GLY A 88 -1.62 12.21 3.15
C GLY A 88 -0.56 11.43 3.95
N GLY A 89 -0.60 10.10 3.99
CA GLY A 89 0.49 9.29 4.52
C GLY A 89 1.69 9.23 3.58
N ILE A 90 2.79 8.68 4.06
CA ILE A 90 4.03 8.50 3.29
C ILE A 90 4.27 7.02 3.06
N THR A 91 4.55 6.61 1.83
CA THR A 91 4.98 5.25 1.50
C THR A 91 6.48 5.16 1.34
N TYR A 92 7.05 4.10 1.92
CA TYR A 92 8.45 3.73 1.80
C TYR A 92 8.56 2.34 1.15
N PRO A 93 8.74 2.24 -0.18
CA PRO A 93 9.04 0.98 -0.85
C PRO A 93 10.40 0.46 -0.38
N ALA A 94 10.43 -0.67 0.33
CA ALA A 94 11.66 -1.26 0.80
C ALA A 94 12.31 -2.11 -0.29
N ASP A 95 13.63 -2.03 -0.40
CA ASP A 95 14.38 -2.95 -1.25
C ASP A 95 14.41 -4.34 -0.60
N ILE A 96 13.83 -5.32 -1.29
CA ILE A 96 13.72 -6.71 -0.81
C ILE A 96 15.05 -7.46 -0.78
N GLN A 97 16.12 -6.90 -1.33
CA GLN A 97 17.47 -7.49 -1.33
C GLN A 97 18.31 -7.07 -0.12
N LEU A 98 17.82 -6.11 0.67
CA LEU A 98 18.52 -5.67 1.87
C LEU A 98 18.52 -6.76 2.95
N ASN A 99 19.62 -6.81 3.72
CA ASN A 99 19.67 -7.64 4.91
C ASN A 99 18.79 -7.03 6.04
N ASN A 100 18.54 -7.82 7.06
CA ASN A 100 17.65 -7.46 8.16
C ASN A 100 18.12 -6.23 8.94
N GLU A 101 19.43 -6.14 9.20
CA GLU A 101 20.02 -5.03 9.96
C GLU A 101 19.86 -3.71 9.20
N THR A 102 20.11 -3.71 7.91
CA THR A 102 19.93 -2.52 7.06
C THR A 102 18.46 -2.13 6.95
N LEU A 103 17.54 -3.11 6.90
CA LEU A 103 16.09 -2.82 6.94
C LEU A 103 15.71 -2.12 8.26
N VAL A 104 16.20 -2.59 9.41
CA VAL A 104 15.96 -1.96 10.71
C VAL A 104 16.46 -0.52 10.71
N GLU A 105 17.72 -0.29 10.33
CA GLU A 105 18.30 1.07 10.26
C GLU A 105 17.48 2.02 9.38
N ASN A 106 17.07 1.54 8.19
CA ASN A 106 16.30 2.34 7.25
C ASN A 106 14.90 2.66 7.79
N PHE A 107 14.25 1.68 8.42
CA PHE A 107 12.90 1.88 8.96
C PHE A 107 12.90 2.79 10.18
N GLU A 108 13.92 2.71 11.02
CA GLU A 108 14.10 3.65 12.15
C GLU A 108 14.37 5.07 11.65
N LYS A 109 15.26 5.25 10.66
CA LYS A 109 15.54 6.56 10.05
C LYS A 109 14.33 7.18 9.36
N ALA A 110 13.43 6.35 8.83
CA ALA A 110 12.21 6.76 8.15
C ALA A 110 11.00 6.88 9.08
N ASP A 111 11.18 6.61 10.39
CA ASP A 111 10.11 6.60 11.40
C ASP A 111 8.88 5.78 10.98
N ILE A 112 9.11 4.55 10.51
CA ILE A 112 8.03 3.69 10.00
C ILE A 112 7.07 3.29 11.10
N ASP A 113 5.79 3.63 10.94
CA ASP A 113 4.70 3.27 11.85
C ASP A 113 4.06 1.92 11.53
N ILE A 114 3.88 1.64 10.23
CA ILE A 114 3.16 0.47 9.74
C ILE A 114 3.97 -0.22 8.64
N LEU A 115 4.15 -1.53 8.77
CA LEU A 115 4.74 -2.36 7.71
C LEU A 115 3.65 -3.17 7.01
N PHE A 116 3.47 -2.92 5.72
CA PHE A 116 2.76 -3.82 4.80
C PHE A 116 3.76 -4.78 4.19
N TYR A 117 3.47 -6.08 4.25
CA TYR A 117 4.43 -7.08 3.79
C TYR A 117 3.78 -8.21 2.99
N ASP A 118 4.53 -8.75 2.06
CA ASP A 118 4.17 -9.98 1.36
C ASP A 118 4.50 -11.20 2.23
N ARG A 119 3.67 -12.22 2.18
CA ARG A 119 3.83 -13.48 2.94
C ARG A 119 5.18 -14.13 2.74
N ASP A 120 5.79 -13.98 1.58
CA ASP A 120 7.12 -14.53 1.28
C ASP A 120 8.22 -13.95 2.19
N PHE A 121 7.97 -12.82 2.85
CA PHE A 121 8.93 -12.11 3.73
C PHE A 121 8.66 -12.30 5.22
N ILE A 122 7.92 -13.35 5.60
CA ILE A 122 7.54 -13.57 7.01
C ILE A 122 8.74 -13.72 7.95
N SER A 123 9.87 -14.29 7.47
CA SER A 123 11.09 -14.43 8.27
C SER A 123 11.71 -13.06 8.60
N GLN A 124 11.77 -12.15 7.62
CA GLN A 124 12.23 -10.78 7.82
C GLN A 124 11.29 -10.03 8.79
N VAL A 125 9.98 -10.24 8.65
CA VAL A 125 8.97 -9.64 9.53
C VAL A 125 9.13 -10.10 10.99
N GLN A 126 9.46 -11.38 11.22
CA GLN A 126 9.74 -11.88 12.56
C GLN A 126 10.94 -11.16 13.17
N TYR A 127 12.04 -11.05 12.42
CA TYR A 127 13.22 -10.30 12.86
C TYR A 127 12.91 -8.83 13.16
N LEU A 128 12.14 -8.17 12.28
CA LEU A 128 11.74 -6.77 12.46
C LEU A 128 10.87 -6.56 13.71
N LYS A 129 9.99 -7.50 14.05
CA LYS A 129 9.18 -7.44 15.29
C LYS A 129 10.03 -7.42 16.56
N GLU A 130 11.17 -8.10 16.54
CA GLU A 130 12.08 -8.20 17.68
C GLU A 130 13.07 -7.02 17.74
N ASN A 131 13.45 -6.46 16.58
CA ASN A 131 14.58 -5.54 16.46
C ASN A 131 14.22 -4.13 15.98
N CYS A 132 12.97 -3.86 15.57
CA CYS A 132 12.53 -2.57 15.04
C CYS A 132 11.31 -2.04 15.81
N PRO A 133 11.48 -1.44 17.00
CA PRO A 133 10.39 -1.02 17.87
C PRO A 133 9.58 0.17 17.36
N CYS A 134 10.05 0.88 16.34
CA CYS A 134 9.31 1.97 15.70
C CYS A 134 8.03 1.46 15.03
N ILE A 135 8.05 0.25 14.44
CA ILE A 135 6.90 -0.32 13.74
C ILE A 135 5.84 -0.77 14.76
N LYS A 136 4.67 -0.14 14.69
CA LYS A 136 3.55 -0.43 15.62
C LYS A 136 2.53 -1.41 15.05
N LYS A 137 2.50 -1.60 13.72
CA LYS A 137 1.59 -2.52 13.05
C LYS A 137 2.24 -3.25 11.89
N TYR A 138 1.82 -4.50 11.71
CA TYR A 138 2.26 -5.38 10.64
C TYR A 138 1.05 -5.91 9.90
N ILE A 139 0.96 -5.69 8.59
CA ILE A 139 -0.20 -6.05 7.77
C ILE A 139 0.28 -6.87 6.56
N CYS A 140 -0.21 -8.10 6.46
CA CYS A 140 0.06 -8.96 5.31
C CYS A 140 -0.74 -8.50 4.09
N LEU A 141 -0.09 -8.26 2.97
CA LEU A 141 -0.71 -7.80 1.73
C LEU A 141 -1.79 -8.76 1.21
N GLN A 142 -1.63 -10.07 1.37
CA GLN A 142 -2.61 -11.07 0.97
C GLN A 142 -3.88 -11.03 1.81
N SER A 143 -3.86 -10.43 2.99
CA SER A 143 -5.04 -10.25 3.85
C SER A 143 -5.81 -8.96 3.54
N VAL A 144 -5.29 -8.06 2.72
CA VAL A 144 -5.98 -6.81 2.32
C VAL A 144 -7.28 -7.09 1.56
N LYS A 145 -7.42 -8.27 0.93
CA LYS A 145 -8.67 -8.69 0.29
C LYS A 145 -9.87 -8.74 1.24
N ASN A 146 -9.66 -8.89 2.55
CA ASN A 146 -10.71 -8.98 3.56
C ASN A 146 -11.13 -7.64 4.17
N VAL A 147 -10.52 -6.53 3.76
CA VAL A 147 -10.89 -5.18 4.27
C VAL A 147 -12.28 -4.74 3.76
N ARG A 148 -12.82 -5.41 2.73
CA ARG A 148 -14.18 -5.16 2.21
C ARG A 148 -15.31 -5.64 3.14
N THR A 149 -15.03 -6.41 4.17
CA THR A 149 -16.03 -7.01 5.06
C THR A 149 -16.07 -6.43 6.47
N VAL A 150 -15.56 -5.22 6.68
CA VAL A 150 -15.83 -4.52 7.94
C VAL A 150 -17.16 -3.81 7.79
N PRO A 151 -18.23 -4.25 8.51
CA PRO A 151 -19.48 -3.52 8.55
C PRO A 151 -19.25 -2.10 9.05
N GLN A 152 -20.06 -1.19 8.53
CA GLN A 152 -20.08 0.23 8.90
C GLN A 152 -20.15 0.47 10.42
#